data_ace24420ab821dba2570e1ef125aa8ea
#
_entry.id   ace24420ab821dba2570e1ef125aa8ea
#
_cell.length_a   1.000
_cell.length_b   1.000
_cell.length_c   1.000
_cell.angle_alpha   90.00
_cell.angle_beta   90.00
_cell.angle_gamma   90.00
#
_symmetry.space_group_name_H-M   'P 1'
#
loop_
_entity.id
_entity.type
_entity.pdbx_description
1 polymer ?
#
loop_
_entity_poly.entity_id
_entity_poly.type
_entity_poly.pdbx_seq_one_letter_code
_entity_poly.pdbx_strand_id
1 'polypeptide(L)'
;MKLFFRRYSKYLKEHYKSFIVVLFSSLVVALSTAWGTYLVKPTLDEIFINKDTQMLKILPFLVILAYLGKSGGMYLGTYFTNFIGLDIVKKIRNTMLESLLKMEMDFFNRMKKGELIARITNDIGLIRASLSNYLSESIREGLTIVGLVGVVIYQSPKLALVGLVIMPLAAIPISKIIRKVKKLAKSHQESNAKITARLSEVFNNVEAIKISNGEKLEHKAFVKENEAFFKIGIKNIAVAEISSPLMEFLGSIAIALVIYLGGNEVIRGHISVGAFFSFITALFMLYTPIKRLTRIVSNFQEAFVASDRIHEILEREPAIVDGELTLNNAIHTIEFKKVWLAYALDNQERYVLSDISLKFQQNEIIALKGESGSGKSSLVNLILRLYEPSKGEIFINDQKIESITQRSLREKISVVTQRVFIFNGSVAENVAYGLEIDEVKIKECLKKAQALDFVEKMPHGIESVLDEFGANLSGGQRQRIAIARALYKDAQVLIFDEATSALDNNTEESVKQSILELKQNRLIILISHNPSTLKLATKHVKLEHGRLIEC
;
A
#
# COMPACT_ATOMS: atom_id res chain seq x y z
N MET A 1 13.89 16.45 4.27
CA MET A 1 14.03 16.74 2.83
C MET A 1 15.26 16.06 2.20
N LYS A 2 16.50 16.29 2.68
CA LYS A 2 17.71 15.62 2.11
C LYS A 2 17.62 14.10 2.09
N LEU A 3 17.13 13.47 3.18
CA LEU A 3 16.98 12.01 3.29
C LEU A 3 16.00 11.46 2.25
N PHE A 4 14.83 12.11 2.09
CA PHE A 4 13.82 11.74 1.09
C PHE A 4 14.41 11.72 -0.32
N PHE A 5 15.02 12.82 -0.77
CA PHE A 5 15.63 12.87 -2.09
C PHE A 5 16.80 11.89 -2.27
N ARG A 6 17.58 11.61 -1.22
CA ARG A 6 18.64 10.58 -1.26
C ARG A 6 18.08 9.17 -1.47
N ARG A 7 16.99 8.81 -0.78
CA ARG A 7 16.30 7.51 -0.93
C ARG A 7 15.79 7.27 -2.34
N TYR A 8 15.24 8.31 -2.98
CA TYR A 8 14.63 8.19 -4.32
C TYR A 8 15.53 8.65 -5.47
N SER A 9 16.75 9.13 -5.17
CA SER A 9 17.68 9.64 -6.19
C SER A 9 18.04 8.60 -7.26
N LYS A 10 18.12 7.32 -6.90
CA LYS A 10 18.35 6.21 -7.84
C LYS A 10 17.29 6.18 -8.93
N TYR A 11 16.03 6.23 -8.56
CA TYR A 11 14.90 6.19 -9.51
C TYR A 11 14.86 7.44 -10.41
N LEU A 12 15.17 8.62 -9.85
CA LEU A 12 15.24 9.86 -10.64
C LEU A 12 16.39 9.84 -11.65
N LYS A 13 17.55 9.27 -11.26
CA LYS A 13 18.71 9.14 -12.17
C LYS A 13 18.42 8.20 -13.33
N GLU A 14 17.67 7.13 -13.14
CA GLU A 14 17.28 6.22 -14.21
C GLU A 14 16.43 6.93 -15.29
N HIS A 15 15.68 7.96 -14.91
CA HIS A 15 14.81 8.74 -15.80
C HIS A 15 15.37 10.11 -16.21
N TYR A 16 16.71 10.28 -16.21
CA TYR A 16 17.34 11.58 -16.47
C TYR A 16 16.92 12.23 -17.80
N LYS A 17 16.73 11.42 -18.87
CA LYS A 17 16.29 11.93 -20.19
C LYS A 17 14.87 12.52 -20.11
N SER A 18 13.95 11.78 -19.50
CA SER A 18 12.57 12.25 -19.30
C SER A 18 12.53 13.48 -18.39
N PHE A 19 13.39 13.54 -17.38
CA PHE A 19 13.51 14.70 -16.49
C PHE A 19 14.03 15.95 -17.21
N ILE A 20 14.99 15.80 -18.15
CA ILE A 20 15.44 16.91 -19.03
C ILE A 20 14.28 17.45 -19.86
N VAL A 21 13.43 16.57 -20.42
CA VAL A 21 12.24 17.00 -21.17
C VAL A 21 11.28 17.78 -20.28
N VAL A 22 11.07 17.36 -19.03
CA VAL A 22 10.24 18.07 -18.05
C VAL A 22 10.81 19.44 -17.72
N LEU A 23 12.12 19.58 -17.53
CA LEU A 23 12.79 20.85 -17.30
C LEU A 23 12.65 21.80 -18.50
N PHE A 24 12.93 21.30 -19.69
CA PHE A 24 12.78 22.07 -20.93
C PHE A 24 11.33 22.53 -21.14
N SER A 25 10.38 21.62 -21.00
CA SER A 25 8.95 21.93 -21.07
C SER A 25 8.53 22.99 -20.07
N SER A 26 9.03 22.91 -18.82
CA SER A 26 8.76 23.89 -17.78
C SER A 26 9.31 25.27 -18.14
N LEU A 27 10.50 25.32 -18.74
CA LEU A 27 11.10 26.57 -19.22
C LEU A 27 10.28 27.18 -20.37
N VAL A 28 9.86 26.34 -21.35
CA VAL A 28 9.00 26.79 -22.46
C VAL A 28 7.68 27.36 -21.93
N VAL A 29 7.04 26.71 -20.95
CA VAL A 29 5.79 27.20 -20.34
C VAL A 29 6.01 28.55 -19.65
N ALA A 30 7.09 28.69 -18.90
CA ALA A 30 7.43 29.92 -18.20
C ALA A 30 7.70 31.09 -19.17
N LEU A 31 8.54 30.85 -20.16
CA LEU A 31 8.87 31.84 -21.20
C LEU A 31 7.63 32.22 -22.02
N SER A 32 6.83 31.25 -22.45
CA SER A 32 5.60 31.51 -23.20
C SER A 32 4.58 32.31 -22.38
N THR A 33 4.50 32.04 -21.07
CA THR A 33 3.61 32.79 -20.16
C THR A 33 4.09 34.23 -19.98
N ALA A 34 5.38 34.44 -19.74
CA ALA A 34 5.96 35.77 -19.61
C ALA A 34 5.85 36.56 -20.92
N TRP A 35 6.13 35.92 -22.06
CA TRP A 35 6.02 36.54 -23.37
C TRP A 35 4.60 36.90 -23.72
N GLY A 36 3.63 35.98 -23.53
CA GLY A 36 2.21 36.29 -23.74
C GLY A 36 1.71 37.47 -22.90
N THR A 37 2.22 37.61 -21.68
CA THR A 37 1.91 38.75 -20.79
C THR A 37 2.57 40.04 -21.31
N TYR A 38 3.80 39.97 -21.80
CA TYR A 38 4.48 41.10 -22.41
C TYR A 38 3.79 41.62 -23.68
N LEU A 39 3.23 40.73 -24.52
CA LEU A 39 2.54 41.07 -25.77
C LEU A 39 1.31 41.98 -25.56
N VAL A 40 0.78 42.08 -24.33
CA VAL A 40 -0.30 43.04 -23.99
C VAL A 40 0.17 44.48 -24.27
N LYS A 41 1.44 44.80 -24.01
CA LYS A 41 1.98 46.15 -24.25
C LYS A 41 1.93 46.54 -25.73
N PRO A 42 2.60 45.84 -26.67
CA PRO A 42 2.55 46.21 -28.07
C PRO A 42 1.14 46.08 -28.66
N THR A 43 0.28 45.22 -28.12
CA THR A 43 -1.12 45.15 -28.57
C THR A 43 -1.85 46.46 -28.33
N LEU A 44 -1.68 47.07 -27.16
CA LEU A 44 -2.36 48.32 -26.81
C LEU A 44 -1.66 49.51 -27.44
N ASP A 45 -0.33 49.58 -27.37
CA ASP A 45 0.42 50.73 -27.86
C ASP A 45 0.42 50.82 -29.38
N GLU A 46 0.73 49.71 -30.10
CA GLU A 46 0.89 49.76 -31.55
C GLU A 46 -0.45 49.68 -32.31
N ILE A 47 -1.36 48.77 -31.90
CA ILE A 47 -2.64 48.60 -32.62
C ILE A 47 -3.61 49.71 -32.23
N PHE A 48 -3.86 49.99 -30.92
CA PHE A 48 -4.96 50.87 -30.54
C PHE A 48 -4.53 52.32 -30.43
N ILE A 49 -3.27 52.62 -30.05
CA ILE A 49 -2.81 54.01 -29.94
C ILE A 49 -2.19 54.49 -31.23
N ASN A 50 -1.17 53.72 -31.79
CA ASN A 50 -0.46 54.09 -32.99
C ASN A 50 -1.19 53.69 -34.28
N LYS A 51 -2.27 52.88 -34.19
CA LYS A 51 -3.08 52.40 -35.31
C LYS A 51 -2.24 51.71 -36.43
N ASP A 52 -1.19 50.96 -36.02
CA ASP A 52 -0.31 50.26 -36.96
C ASP A 52 -1.01 49.00 -37.51
N THR A 53 -1.31 49.03 -38.80
CA THR A 53 -1.98 47.93 -39.55
C THR A 53 -1.06 46.74 -39.79
N GLN A 54 0.27 46.91 -39.77
CA GLN A 54 1.22 45.80 -39.90
C GLN A 54 1.25 44.99 -38.59
N MET A 55 1.35 45.67 -37.46
CA MET A 55 1.30 45.03 -36.13
C MET A 55 -0.04 44.35 -35.86
N LEU A 56 -1.16 44.86 -36.38
CA LEU A 56 -2.46 44.19 -36.33
C LEU A 56 -2.45 42.79 -36.98
N LYS A 57 -1.64 42.57 -38.01
CA LYS A 57 -1.50 41.26 -38.67
C LYS A 57 -0.55 40.32 -37.92
N ILE A 58 0.52 40.86 -37.34
CA ILE A 58 1.60 40.07 -36.73
C ILE A 58 1.26 39.66 -35.28
N LEU A 59 0.75 40.58 -34.48
CA LEU A 59 0.54 40.34 -33.03
C LEU A 59 -0.43 39.20 -32.72
N PRO A 60 -1.56 39.01 -33.41
CA PRO A 60 -2.44 37.85 -33.18
C PRO A 60 -1.72 36.52 -33.40
N PHE A 61 -0.86 36.44 -34.46
CA PHE A 61 -0.06 35.25 -34.70
C PHE A 61 0.95 34.97 -33.58
N LEU A 62 1.62 36.02 -33.07
CA LEU A 62 2.57 35.88 -31.95
C LEU A 62 1.86 35.44 -30.67
N VAL A 63 0.63 35.91 -30.41
CA VAL A 63 -0.20 35.45 -29.29
C VAL A 63 -0.52 33.97 -29.46
N ILE A 64 -0.96 33.53 -30.63
CA ILE A 64 -1.23 32.12 -30.90
C ILE A 64 0.05 31.29 -30.67
N LEU A 65 1.20 31.73 -31.16
CA LEU A 65 2.47 31.04 -30.98
C LEU A 65 2.85 30.91 -29.49
N ALA A 66 2.66 31.98 -28.68
CA ALA A 66 2.90 31.96 -27.25
C ALA A 66 2.00 30.92 -26.54
N TYR A 67 0.71 30.88 -26.86
CA TYR A 67 -0.20 29.92 -26.27
C TYR A 67 0.04 28.50 -26.75
N LEU A 68 0.44 28.31 -28.00
CA LEU A 68 0.83 26.99 -28.54
C LEU A 68 2.07 26.45 -27.83
N GLY A 69 3.10 27.29 -27.64
CA GLY A 69 4.28 26.95 -26.85
C GLY A 69 3.93 26.58 -25.39
N LYS A 70 3.09 27.40 -24.75
CA LYS A 70 2.59 27.13 -23.39
C LYS A 70 1.84 25.81 -23.28
N SER A 71 0.88 25.57 -24.17
CA SER A 71 0.04 24.35 -24.16
C SER A 71 0.83 23.10 -24.50
N GLY A 72 1.69 23.16 -25.54
CA GLY A 72 2.58 22.07 -25.93
C GLY A 72 3.58 21.70 -24.83
N GLY A 73 4.22 22.73 -24.22
CA GLY A 73 5.11 22.52 -23.08
C GLY A 73 4.38 21.92 -21.88
N MET A 74 3.16 22.40 -21.59
CA MET A 74 2.34 21.85 -20.49
C MET A 74 1.98 20.39 -20.72
N TYR A 75 1.59 20.02 -21.93
CA TYR A 75 1.27 18.63 -22.29
C TYR A 75 2.48 17.71 -22.14
N LEU A 76 3.61 18.05 -22.77
CA LEU A 76 4.84 17.27 -22.71
C LEU A 76 5.35 17.14 -21.27
N GLY A 77 5.40 18.24 -20.54
CA GLY A 77 5.82 18.24 -19.14
C GLY A 77 4.95 17.34 -18.29
N THR A 78 3.62 17.42 -18.44
CA THR A 78 2.67 16.58 -17.67
C THR A 78 2.79 15.10 -18.04
N TYR A 79 2.91 14.78 -19.33
CA TYR A 79 3.06 13.40 -19.80
C TYR A 79 4.31 12.73 -19.21
N PHE A 80 5.49 13.34 -19.41
CA PHE A 80 6.74 12.76 -18.91
C PHE A 80 6.82 12.73 -17.39
N THR A 81 6.25 13.71 -16.71
CA THR A 81 6.13 13.72 -15.23
C THR A 81 5.32 12.53 -14.74
N ASN A 82 4.16 12.26 -15.34
CA ASN A 82 3.33 11.12 -14.96
C ASN A 82 3.97 9.77 -15.33
N PHE A 83 4.66 9.72 -16.48
CA PHE A 83 5.42 8.53 -16.88
C PHE A 83 6.48 8.16 -15.84
N ILE A 84 7.30 9.12 -15.40
CA ILE A 84 8.30 8.92 -14.34
C ILE A 84 7.61 8.45 -13.06
N GLY A 85 6.53 9.13 -12.65
CA GLY A 85 5.81 8.80 -11.42
C GLY A 85 5.23 7.39 -11.40
N LEU A 86 4.65 6.94 -12.51
CA LEU A 86 4.05 5.60 -12.62
C LEU A 86 5.12 4.49 -12.62
N ASP A 87 6.26 4.70 -13.28
CA ASP A 87 7.35 3.72 -13.25
C ASP A 87 7.97 3.59 -11.84
N ILE A 88 8.15 4.72 -11.14
CA ILE A 88 8.59 4.71 -9.74
C ILE A 88 7.62 3.92 -8.86
N VAL A 89 6.30 4.15 -9.00
CA VAL A 89 5.28 3.38 -8.26
C VAL A 89 5.40 1.89 -8.51
N LYS A 90 5.50 1.50 -9.79
CA LYS A 90 5.66 0.11 -10.20
C LYS A 90 6.87 -0.53 -9.51
N LYS A 91 8.02 0.12 -9.56
CA LYS A 91 9.28 -0.39 -8.96
C LYS A 91 9.16 -0.51 -7.44
N ILE A 92 8.66 0.53 -6.76
CA ILE A 92 8.52 0.50 -5.29
C ILE A 92 7.54 -0.60 -4.87
N ARG A 93 6.40 -0.76 -5.56
CA ARG A 93 5.42 -1.81 -5.24
C ARG A 93 6.01 -3.20 -5.38
N ASN A 94 6.75 -3.45 -6.47
CA ASN A 94 7.40 -4.74 -6.68
C ASN A 94 8.42 -5.04 -5.57
N THR A 95 9.32 -4.09 -5.28
CA THR A 95 10.31 -4.25 -4.21
C THR A 95 9.67 -4.42 -2.84
N MET A 96 8.58 -3.67 -2.57
CA MET A 96 7.88 -3.75 -1.28
C MET A 96 7.18 -5.11 -1.10
N LEU A 97 6.53 -5.64 -2.15
CA LEU A 97 5.91 -6.96 -2.10
C LEU A 97 6.98 -8.05 -1.91
N GLU A 98 8.10 -7.95 -2.62
CA GLU A 98 9.23 -8.88 -2.47
C GLU A 98 9.79 -8.86 -1.04
N SER A 99 9.98 -7.67 -0.45
CA SER A 99 10.45 -7.53 0.93
C SER A 99 9.43 -8.12 1.92
N LEU A 100 8.14 -7.84 1.74
CA LEU A 100 7.08 -8.37 2.60
C LEU A 100 7.01 -9.90 2.55
N LEU A 101 7.13 -10.51 1.37
CA LEU A 101 7.09 -11.97 1.24
C LEU A 101 8.27 -12.69 1.91
N LYS A 102 9.35 -11.97 2.20
CA LYS A 102 10.52 -12.49 2.96
C LYS A 102 10.36 -12.38 4.48
N MET A 103 9.37 -11.60 4.97
CA MET A 103 9.17 -11.40 6.41
C MET A 103 8.64 -12.66 7.11
N GLU A 104 8.99 -12.80 8.37
CA GLU A 104 8.51 -13.84 9.27
C GLU A 104 7.02 -13.68 9.62
N MET A 105 6.38 -14.76 10.06
CA MET A 105 4.95 -14.76 10.43
C MET A 105 4.62 -13.83 11.61
N ASP A 106 5.56 -13.62 12.53
CA ASP A 106 5.39 -12.71 13.66
C ASP A 106 5.16 -11.26 13.20
N PHE A 107 5.83 -10.83 12.12
CA PHE A 107 5.60 -9.53 11.50
C PHE A 107 4.14 -9.37 11.05
N PHE A 108 3.58 -10.38 10.35
CA PHE A 108 2.19 -10.32 9.86
C PHE A 108 1.15 -10.42 10.98
N ASN A 109 1.48 -11.06 12.10
CA ASN A 109 0.60 -11.13 13.26
C ASN A 109 0.55 -9.81 14.05
N ARG A 110 1.65 -9.05 14.08
CA ARG A 110 1.71 -7.74 14.73
C ARG A 110 1.12 -6.62 13.89
N MET A 111 1.21 -6.70 12.58
CA MET A 111 0.71 -5.67 11.68
C MET A 111 -0.70 -5.99 11.16
N LYS A 112 -1.57 -5.00 11.17
CA LYS A 112 -2.91 -5.14 10.60
C LYS A 112 -2.80 -5.24 9.07
N LYS A 113 -3.44 -6.25 8.46
CA LYS A 113 -3.44 -6.45 7.00
C LYS A 113 -3.89 -5.20 6.22
N GLY A 114 -4.93 -4.52 6.71
CA GLY A 114 -5.42 -3.28 6.10
C GLY A 114 -4.37 -2.15 6.11
N GLU A 115 -3.51 -2.09 7.12
CA GLU A 115 -2.41 -1.12 7.18
C GLU A 115 -1.35 -1.41 6.12
N LEU A 116 -0.95 -2.67 5.94
CA LEU A 116 0.00 -3.07 4.88
C LEU A 116 -0.54 -2.74 3.49
N ILE A 117 -1.83 -3.03 3.23
CA ILE A 117 -2.49 -2.67 1.97
C ILE A 117 -2.47 -1.15 1.78
N ALA A 118 -2.82 -0.36 2.83
CA ALA A 118 -2.80 1.09 2.76
C ALA A 118 -1.40 1.67 2.49
N ARG A 119 -0.35 1.08 3.06
CA ARG A 119 1.05 1.47 2.76
C ARG A 119 1.39 1.25 1.29
N ILE A 120 1.00 0.10 0.68
CA ILE A 120 1.27 -0.21 -0.73
C ILE A 120 0.43 0.63 -1.69
N THR A 121 -0.82 0.97 -1.32
CA THR A 121 -1.74 1.70 -2.21
C THR A 121 -1.64 3.20 -2.03
N ASN A 122 -1.81 3.70 -0.82
CA ASN A 122 -1.94 5.13 -0.52
C ASN A 122 -0.59 5.81 -0.30
N ASP A 123 0.29 5.24 0.55
CA ASP A 123 1.57 5.88 0.88
C ASP A 123 2.49 5.98 -0.34
N ILE A 124 2.54 4.93 -1.17
CA ILE A 124 3.27 4.98 -2.45
C ILE A 124 2.68 6.02 -3.39
N GLY A 125 1.34 6.22 -3.37
CA GLY A 125 0.67 7.28 -4.11
C GLY A 125 1.13 8.69 -3.71
N LEU A 126 1.31 8.95 -2.42
CA LEU A 126 1.85 10.22 -1.89
C LEU A 126 3.30 10.46 -2.33
N ILE A 127 4.12 9.41 -2.31
CA ILE A 127 5.51 9.48 -2.80
C ILE A 127 5.53 9.80 -4.30
N ARG A 128 4.69 9.12 -5.11
CA ARG A 128 4.54 9.42 -6.52
C ARG A 128 4.22 10.90 -6.74
N ALA A 129 3.18 11.41 -6.07
CA ALA A 129 2.76 12.79 -6.22
C ALA A 129 3.91 13.77 -5.93
N SER A 130 4.75 13.46 -4.94
CA SER A 130 5.87 14.31 -4.55
C SER A 130 7.04 14.27 -5.52
N LEU A 131 7.43 13.09 -5.96
CA LEU A 131 8.59 12.92 -6.86
C LEU A 131 8.29 13.33 -8.30
N SER A 132 7.03 13.22 -8.72
CA SER A 132 6.63 13.62 -10.07
C SER A 132 5.94 14.98 -10.07
N ASN A 133 4.69 15.06 -9.63
CA ASN A 133 3.85 16.25 -9.80
C ASN A 133 4.40 17.44 -9.03
N TYR A 134 4.67 17.30 -7.71
CA TYR A 134 5.05 18.46 -6.89
C TYR A 134 6.46 18.98 -7.22
N LEU A 135 7.39 18.09 -7.57
CA LEU A 135 8.73 18.51 -8.00
C LEU A 135 8.66 19.26 -9.33
N SER A 136 7.97 18.70 -10.33
CA SER A 136 7.80 19.31 -11.66
C SER A 136 7.03 20.63 -11.58
N GLU A 137 5.92 20.65 -10.81
CA GLU A 137 5.15 21.89 -10.58
C GLU A 137 5.98 22.95 -9.87
N SER A 138 6.80 22.59 -8.87
CA SER A 138 7.67 23.55 -8.17
C SER A 138 8.65 24.22 -9.11
N ILE A 139 9.25 23.45 -10.01
CA ILE A 139 10.19 23.98 -11.00
C ILE A 139 9.45 24.90 -11.97
N ARG A 140 8.34 24.44 -12.54
CA ARG A 140 7.54 25.20 -13.51
C ARG A 140 7.01 26.50 -12.93
N GLU A 141 6.36 26.44 -11.74
CA GLU A 141 5.80 27.64 -11.11
C GLU A 141 6.91 28.58 -10.65
N GLY A 142 8.05 28.05 -10.18
CA GLY A 142 9.21 28.87 -9.84
C GLY A 142 9.77 29.64 -11.03
N LEU A 143 9.97 28.96 -12.18
CA LEU A 143 10.40 29.60 -13.43
C LEU A 143 9.37 30.63 -13.93
N THR A 144 8.07 30.31 -13.81
CA THR A 144 6.98 31.22 -14.20
C THR A 144 6.99 32.48 -13.34
N ILE A 145 7.21 32.36 -12.03
CA ILE A 145 7.35 33.52 -11.13
C ILE A 145 8.54 34.39 -11.58
N VAL A 146 9.70 33.78 -11.82
CA VAL A 146 10.89 34.52 -12.27
C VAL A 146 10.61 35.26 -13.58
N GLY A 147 9.96 34.61 -14.56
CA GLY A 147 9.60 35.21 -15.85
C GLY A 147 8.62 36.39 -15.68
N LEU A 148 7.56 36.21 -14.90
CA LEU A 148 6.55 37.24 -14.67
C LEU A 148 7.11 38.42 -13.85
N VAL A 149 7.94 38.15 -12.84
CA VAL A 149 8.64 39.22 -12.09
C VAL A 149 9.58 40.00 -13.03
N GLY A 150 10.25 39.30 -13.96
CA GLY A 150 11.05 39.98 -14.99
C GLY A 150 10.20 40.93 -15.85
N VAL A 151 9.00 40.53 -16.28
CA VAL A 151 8.07 41.42 -17.01
C VAL A 151 7.64 42.60 -16.16
N VAL A 152 7.25 42.38 -14.89
CA VAL A 152 6.84 43.42 -13.94
C VAL A 152 7.95 44.49 -13.76
N ILE A 153 9.19 44.05 -13.54
CA ILE A 153 10.35 44.95 -13.37
C ILE A 153 10.66 45.68 -14.69
N TYR A 154 10.59 44.98 -15.83
CA TYR A 154 10.88 45.59 -17.14
C TYR A 154 9.86 46.68 -17.53
N GLN A 155 8.57 46.48 -17.20
CA GLN A 155 7.54 47.49 -17.51
C GLN A 155 7.64 48.74 -16.63
N SER A 156 7.87 48.60 -15.31
CA SER A 156 8.05 49.70 -14.41
C SER A 156 8.75 49.28 -13.09
N PRO A 157 10.03 49.55 -12.91
CA PRO A 157 10.75 49.24 -11.65
C PRO A 157 10.13 49.90 -10.42
N LYS A 158 9.59 51.12 -10.55
CA LYS A 158 8.95 51.86 -9.44
C LYS A 158 7.67 51.15 -8.97
N LEU A 159 6.79 50.78 -9.92
CA LEU A 159 5.55 50.05 -9.60
C LEU A 159 5.83 48.63 -9.13
N ALA A 160 6.89 47.99 -9.65
CA ALA A 160 7.34 46.67 -9.24
C ALA A 160 7.66 46.61 -7.75
N LEU A 161 8.36 47.63 -7.22
CA LEU A 161 8.69 47.72 -5.80
C LEU A 161 7.41 47.77 -4.94
N VAL A 162 6.43 48.57 -5.35
CA VAL A 162 5.13 48.68 -4.65
C VAL A 162 4.39 47.34 -4.70
N GLY A 163 4.24 46.72 -5.90
CA GLY A 163 3.49 45.46 -6.09
C GLY A 163 4.12 44.29 -5.33
N LEU A 164 5.46 44.16 -5.38
CA LEU A 164 6.19 43.10 -4.71
C LEU A 164 6.21 43.22 -3.18
N VAL A 165 6.05 44.44 -2.62
CA VAL A 165 5.93 44.65 -1.18
C VAL A 165 4.53 44.36 -0.66
N ILE A 166 3.48 44.67 -1.44
CA ILE A 166 2.10 44.43 -1.04
C ILE A 166 1.78 42.95 -0.96
N MET A 167 2.33 42.12 -1.87
CA MET A 167 2.08 40.67 -1.89
C MET A 167 2.44 39.95 -0.58
N PRO A 168 3.65 40.12 0.02
CA PRO A 168 3.96 39.50 1.30
C PRO A 168 3.08 39.99 2.45
N LEU A 169 2.68 41.28 2.44
CA LEU A 169 1.79 41.85 3.47
C LEU A 169 0.41 41.15 3.46
N ALA A 170 -0.12 40.84 2.28
CA ALA A 170 -1.37 40.10 2.14
C ALA A 170 -1.25 38.64 2.64
N ALA A 171 -0.04 38.05 2.66
CA ALA A 171 0.17 36.67 3.13
C ALA A 171 0.07 36.52 4.67
N ILE A 172 0.26 37.58 5.45
CA ILE A 172 0.25 37.54 6.92
C ILE A 172 -1.11 37.08 7.49
N PRO A 173 -2.26 37.71 7.16
CA PRO A 173 -3.57 37.26 7.67
C PRO A 173 -3.92 35.83 7.21
N ILE A 174 -3.51 35.44 6.02
CA ILE A 174 -3.77 34.11 5.45
C ILE A 174 -3.04 33.02 6.23
N SER A 175 -1.80 33.26 6.68
CA SER A 175 -1.04 32.29 7.46
C SER A 175 -1.75 31.89 8.77
N LYS A 176 -2.51 32.79 9.38
CA LYS A 176 -3.34 32.53 10.57
C LYS A 176 -4.55 31.67 10.21
N ILE A 177 -5.20 31.93 9.09
CA ILE A 177 -6.33 31.13 8.59
C ILE A 177 -5.86 29.72 8.27
N ILE A 178 -4.77 29.56 7.55
CA ILE A 178 -4.20 28.23 7.19
C ILE A 178 -3.91 27.38 8.43
N ARG A 179 -3.36 27.97 9.50
CA ARG A 179 -3.12 27.22 10.75
C ARG A 179 -4.42 26.71 11.38
N LYS A 180 -5.48 27.53 11.37
CA LYS A 180 -6.79 27.15 11.89
C LYS A 180 -7.45 26.07 11.03
N VAL A 181 -7.38 26.20 9.71
CA VAL A 181 -7.85 25.19 8.74
C VAL A 181 -7.14 23.85 8.96
N LYS A 182 -5.80 23.83 9.10
CA LYS A 182 -5.04 22.60 9.40
C LYS A 182 -5.54 21.89 10.66
N LYS A 183 -5.81 22.64 11.74
CA LYS A 183 -6.33 22.05 12.99
C LYS A 183 -7.72 21.44 12.79
N LEU A 184 -8.61 22.14 12.08
CA LEU A 184 -9.98 21.69 11.80
C LEU A 184 -9.98 20.49 10.83
N ALA A 185 -9.11 20.50 9.81
CA ALA A 185 -8.95 19.39 8.88
C ALA A 185 -8.49 18.11 9.60
N LYS A 186 -7.57 18.21 10.57
CA LYS A 186 -7.17 17.07 11.41
C LYS A 186 -8.36 16.52 12.20
N SER A 187 -9.14 17.38 12.88
CA SER A 187 -10.32 16.93 13.63
C SER A 187 -11.40 16.33 12.71
N HIS A 188 -11.55 16.83 11.49
CA HIS A 188 -12.47 16.27 10.49
C HIS A 188 -12.01 14.87 10.05
N GLN A 189 -10.70 14.68 9.82
CA GLN A 189 -10.13 13.37 9.50
C GLN A 189 -10.29 12.35 10.64
N GLU A 190 -10.07 12.78 11.90
CA GLU A 190 -10.29 11.94 13.08
C GLU A 190 -11.77 11.52 13.21
N SER A 191 -12.69 12.44 12.92
CA SER A 191 -14.13 12.15 12.92
C SER A 191 -14.52 11.19 11.79
N ASN A 192 -13.93 11.33 10.59
CA ASN A 192 -14.13 10.40 9.48
C ASN A 192 -13.63 8.98 9.80
N ALA A 193 -12.48 8.87 10.49
CA ALA A 193 -11.96 7.58 10.94
C ALA A 193 -12.92 6.88 11.92
N LYS A 194 -13.60 7.61 12.82
CA LYS A 194 -14.62 7.06 13.71
C LYS A 194 -15.82 6.52 12.93
N ILE A 195 -16.32 7.25 11.94
CA ILE A 195 -17.41 6.80 11.04
C ILE A 195 -16.99 5.50 10.33
N THR A 196 -15.79 5.46 9.75
CA THR A 196 -15.29 4.29 9.04
C THR A 196 -15.17 3.07 9.97
N ALA A 197 -14.65 3.27 11.18
CA ALA A 197 -14.57 2.21 12.19
C ALA A 197 -15.95 1.69 12.58
N ARG A 198 -16.92 2.60 12.78
CA ARG A 198 -18.32 2.23 13.10
C ARG A 198 -18.98 1.44 11.97
N LEU A 199 -18.83 1.89 10.72
CA LEU A 199 -19.37 1.16 9.56
C LEU A 199 -18.74 -0.23 9.43
N SER A 200 -17.44 -0.34 9.65
CA SER A 200 -16.75 -1.64 9.66
C SER A 200 -17.29 -2.55 10.76
N GLU A 201 -17.53 -2.03 11.95
CA GLU A 201 -18.13 -2.78 13.07
C GLU A 201 -19.54 -3.27 12.73
N VAL A 202 -20.38 -2.39 12.19
CA VAL A 202 -21.77 -2.72 11.79
C VAL A 202 -21.79 -3.79 10.69
N PHE A 203 -20.97 -3.64 9.64
CA PHE A 203 -20.97 -4.60 8.53
C PHE A 203 -20.36 -5.95 8.91
N ASN A 204 -19.33 -5.97 9.77
CA ASN A 204 -18.74 -7.21 10.24
C ASN A 204 -19.67 -7.98 11.20
N ASN A 205 -20.59 -7.29 11.87
CA ASN A 205 -21.50 -7.89 12.84
C ASN A 205 -22.98 -7.80 12.40
N VAL A 206 -23.25 -7.63 11.10
CA VAL A 206 -24.62 -7.41 10.60
C VAL A 206 -25.58 -8.54 10.97
N GLU A 207 -25.10 -9.78 10.99
CA GLU A 207 -25.88 -10.95 11.38
C GLU A 207 -26.31 -10.85 12.86
N ALA A 208 -25.38 -10.54 13.76
CA ALA A 208 -25.65 -10.34 15.18
C ALA A 208 -26.64 -9.20 15.43
N ILE A 209 -26.49 -8.08 14.68
CA ILE A 209 -27.39 -6.93 14.74
C ILE A 209 -28.82 -7.36 14.33
N LYS A 210 -28.95 -8.15 13.25
CA LYS A 210 -30.23 -8.67 12.75
C LYS A 210 -30.88 -9.62 13.76
N ILE A 211 -30.13 -10.58 14.29
CA ILE A 211 -30.62 -11.54 15.28
C ILE A 211 -31.11 -10.81 16.56
N SER A 212 -30.42 -9.73 16.94
CA SER A 212 -30.74 -8.96 18.17
C SER A 212 -31.73 -7.83 17.95
N ASN A 213 -32.27 -7.63 16.73
CA ASN A 213 -33.12 -6.47 16.35
C ASN A 213 -32.47 -5.11 16.73
N GLY A 214 -31.13 -5.04 16.60
CA GLY A 214 -30.31 -3.91 17.03
C GLY A 214 -30.23 -2.73 16.04
N GLU A 215 -30.92 -2.79 14.88
CA GLU A 215 -30.80 -1.79 13.80
C GLU A 215 -31.05 -0.36 14.25
N LYS A 216 -32.08 -0.16 15.10
CA LYS A 216 -32.40 1.17 15.61
C LYS A 216 -31.31 1.73 16.52
N LEU A 217 -30.67 0.87 17.31
CA LEU A 217 -29.58 1.25 18.21
C LEU A 217 -28.36 1.69 17.40
N GLU A 218 -27.95 0.86 16.44
CA GLU A 218 -26.80 1.14 15.59
C GLU A 218 -27.03 2.38 14.71
N HIS A 219 -28.21 2.52 14.13
CA HIS A 219 -28.56 3.70 13.36
C HIS A 219 -28.49 4.98 14.21
N LYS A 220 -29.03 4.96 15.46
CA LYS A 220 -28.97 6.12 16.36
C LYS A 220 -27.52 6.50 16.72
N ALA A 221 -26.67 5.51 16.95
CA ALA A 221 -25.26 5.73 17.25
C ALA A 221 -24.53 6.32 16.03
N PHE A 222 -24.78 5.77 14.84
CA PHE A 222 -24.21 6.29 13.59
C PHE A 222 -24.64 7.73 13.32
N VAL A 223 -25.94 8.06 13.47
CA VAL A 223 -26.46 9.43 13.27
C VAL A 223 -25.73 10.43 14.19
N LYS A 224 -25.47 10.06 15.45
CA LYS A 224 -24.74 10.94 16.38
C LYS A 224 -23.31 11.23 15.91
N GLU A 225 -22.59 10.22 15.43
CA GLU A 225 -21.22 10.37 14.92
C GLU A 225 -21.20 11.16 13.61
N ASN A 226 -22.16 10.89 12.71
CA ASN A 226 -22.31 11.58 11.44
C ASN A 226 -22.66 13.07 11.62
N GLU A 227 -23.50 13.41 12.60
CA GLU A 227 -23.80 14.80 12.97
C GLU A 227 -22.56 15.54 13.50
N ALA A 228 -21.73 14.86 14.29
CA ALA A 228 -20.46 15.42 14.75
C ALA A 228 -19.50 15.70 13.58
N PHE A 229 -19.39 14.76 12.65
CA PHE A 229 -18.60 14.90 11.42
C PHE A 229 -19.10 16.09 10.57
N PHE A 230 -20.41 16.18 10.37
CA PHE A 230 -21.03 17.29 9.65
C PHE A 230 -20.68 18.65 10.27
N LYS A 231 -20.87 18.81 11.60
CA LYS A 231 -20.57 20.07 12.31
C LYS A 231 -19.09 20.49 12.20
N ILE A 232 -18.17 19.52 12.30
CA ILE A 232 -16.75 19.78 12.13
C ILE A 232 -16.45 20.14 10.68
N GLY A 233 -17.06 19.43 9.71
CA GLY A 233 -16.92 19.67 8.28
C GLY A 233 -17.36 21.07 7.88
N ILE A 234 -18.57 21.50 8.28
CA ILE A 234 -19.10 22.85 8.01
C ILE A 234 -18.20 23.93 8.62
N LYS A 235 -17.72 23.71 9.85
CA LYS A 235 -16.79 24.65 10.49
C LYS A 235 -15.46 24.74 9.75
N ASN A 236 -14.96 23.62 9.23
CA ASN A 236 -13.74 23.59 8.42
C ASN A 236 -13.93 24.36 7.11
N ILE A 237 -15.03 24.10 6.40
CA ILE A 237 -15.38 24.80 5.14
C ILE A 237 -15.54 26.30 5.40
N ALA A 238 -16.29 26.70 6.43
CA ALA A 238 -16.50 28.11 6.74
C ALA A 238 -15.20 28.88 7.00
N VAL A 239 -14.21 28.24 7.66
CA VAL A 239 -12.91 28.86 7.90
C VAL A 239 -12.01 28.82 6.67
N ALA A 240 -12.08 27.75 5.88
CA ALA A 240 -11.28 27.60 4.66
C ALA A 240 -11.73 28.59 3.57
N GLU A 241 -13.04 28.68 3.32
CA GLU A 241 -13.61 29.49 2.26
C GLU A 241 -13.48 31.00 2.49
N ILE A 242 -13.33 31.47 3.74
CA ILE A 242 -13.11 32.89 4.01
C ILE A 242 -11.77 33.39 3.45
N SER A 243 -10.84 32.48 3.16
CA SER A 243 -9.52 32.83 2.62
C SER A 243 -9.60 33.42 1.20
N SER A 244 -10.50 32.95 0.34
CA SER A 244 -10.65 33.43 -1.05
C SER A 244 -11.23 34.84 -1.12
N PRO A 245 -12.39 35.14 -0.51
CA PRO A 245 -12.92 36.51 -0.46
C PRO A 245 -11.96 37.52 0.19
N LEU A 246 -11.26 37.09 1.26
CA LEU A 246 -10.28 37.96 1.90
C LEU A 246 -9.12 38.30 0.97
N MET A 247 -8.63 37.31 0.20
CA MET A 247 -7.59 37.55 -0.80
C MET A 247 -8.06 38.42 -1.94
N GLU A 248 -9.28 38.24 -2.41
CA GLU A 248 -9.88 39.08 -3.46
C GLU A 248 -10.02 40.54 -2.98
N PHE A 249 -10.45 40.73 -1.73
CA PHE A 249 -10.55 42.07 -1.13
C PHE A 249 -9.17 42.73 -0.97
N LEU A 250 -8.19 42.02 -0.42
CA LEU A 250 -6.82 42.55 -0.32
C LEU A 250 -6.20 42.80 -1.69
N GLY A 251 -6.49 41.91 -2.66
CA GLY A 251 -6.09 42.09 -4.06
C GLY A 251 -6.70 43.36 -4.68
N SER A 252 -8.00 43.62 -4.43
CA SER A 252 -8.65 44.85 -4.94
C SER A 252 -8.04 46.13 -4.40
N ILE A 253 -7.63 46.15 -3.12
CA ILE A 253 -6.90 47.28 -2.53
C ILE A 253 -5.53 47.46 -3.24
N ALA A 254 -4.81 46.35 -3.47
CA ALA A 254 -3.54 46.38 -4.19
C ALA A 254 -3.69 46.95 -5.60
N ILE A 255 -4.75 46.52 -6.31
CA ILE A 255 -5.07 46.98 -7.67
C ILE A 255 -5.41 48.49 -7.65
N ALA A 256 -6.28 48.92 -6.73
CA ALA A 256 -6.65 50.31 -6.61
C ALA A 256 -5.42 51.21 -6.39
N LEU A 257 -4.48 50.76 -5.55
CA LEU A 257 -3.23 51.47 -5.31
C LEU A 257 -2.35 51.50 -6.58
N VAL A 258 -2.23 50.38 -7.28
CA VAL A 258 -1.48 50.31 -8.54
C VAL A 258 -2.11 51.17 -9.63
N ILE A 259 -3.45 51.22 -9.71
CA ILE A 259 -4.17 52.09 -10.65
C ILE A 259 -3.88 53.55 -10.32
N TYR A 260 -3.96 53.93 -9.04
CA TYR A 260 -3.70 55.31 -8.63
C TYR A 260 -2.25 55.73 -8.91
N LEU A 261 -1.26 54.93 -8.49
CA LEU A 261 0.15 55.25 -8.70
C LEU A 261 0.57 55.11 -10.16
N GLY A 262 0.17 54.05 -10.82
CA GLY A 262 0.50 53.75 -12.20
C GLY A 262 -0.21 54.67 -13.18
N GLY A 263 -1.49 55.00 -12.93
CA GLY A 263 -2.21 56.01 -13.70
C GLY A 263 -1.54 57.39 -13.67
N ASN A 264 -1.00 57.77 -12.51
CA ASN A 264 -0.21 59.00 -12.39
C ASN A 264 1.07 58.97 -13.23
N GLU A 265 1.78 57.82 -13.26
CA GLU A 265 2.98 57.63 -14.11
C GLU A 265 2.62 57.65 -15.62
N VAL A 266 1.44 57.09 -16.00
CA VAL A 266 0.94 57.18 -17.38
C VAL A 266 0.57 58.63 -17.77
N ILE A 267 -0.18 59.35 -16.91
CA ILE A 267 -0.58 60.74 -17.15
C ILE A 267 0.65 61.67 -17.30
N ARG A 268 1.71 61.38 -16.54
CA ARG A 268 2.98 62.10 -16.63
C ARG A 268 3.85 61.70 -17.84
N GLY A 269 3.43 60.72 -18.63
CA GLY A 269 4.16 60.24 -19.79
C GLY A 269 5.39 59.38 -19.48
N HIS A 270 5.57 58.92 -18.22
CA HIS A 270 6.71 58.08 -17.83
C HIS A 270 6.62 56.64 -18.29
N ILE A 271 5.39 56.11 -18.44
CA ILE A 271 5.10 54.77 -18.96
C ILE A 271 3.95 54.84 -19.97
N SER A 272 3.94 53.92 -20.97
CA SER A 272 2.82 53.85 -21.91
C SER A 272 1.60 53.14 -21.29
N VAL A 273 0.44 53.35 -21.89
CA VAL A 273 -0.82 52.66 -21.51
C VAL A 273 -0.64 51.16 -21.61
N GLY A 274 -0.02 50.67 -22.70
CA GLY A 274 0.23 49.23 -22.89
C GLY A 274 1.18 48.67 -21.84
N ALA A 275 2.23 49.41 -21.45
CA ALA A 275 3.15 49.01 -20.39
C ALA A 275 2.42 48.84 -19.04
N PHE A 276 1.53 49.78 -18.72
CA PHE A 276 0.70 49.72 -17.51
C PHE A 276 -0.22 48.53 -17.47
N PHE A 277 -0.94 48.21 -18.55
CA PHE A 277 -1.82 47.05 -18.62
C PHE A 277 -1.04 45.73 -18.66
N SER A 278 0.11 45.68 -19.31
CA SER A 278 1.02 44.53 -19.26
C SER A 278 1.51 44.29 -17.83
N PHE A 279 1.87 45.34 -17.10
CA PHE A 279 2.26 45.27 -15.70
C PHE A 279 1.14 44.69 -14.80
N ILE A 280 -0.07 45.23 -14.90
CA ILE A 280 -1.22 44.74 -14.14
C ILE A 280 -1.48 43.26 -14.46
N THR A 281 -1.47 42.88 -15.73
CA THR A 281 -1.69 41.49 -16.16
C THR A 281 -0.62 40.55 -15.58
N ALA A 282 0.67 40.95 -15.60
CA ALA A 282 1.75 40.17 -15.02
C ALA A 282 1.59 40.01 -13.49
N LEU A 283 1.20 41.10 -12.80
CA LEU A 283 0.97 41.07 -11.36
C LEU A 283 -0.18 40.12 -10.96
N PHE A 284 -1.28 40.15 -11.73
CA PHE A 284 -2.38 39.19 -11.53
C PHE A 284 -1.97 37.75 -11.77
N MET A 285 -1.22 37.51 -12.84
CA MET A 285 -0.79 36.16 -13.17
C MET A 285 0.19 35.57 -12.16
N LEU A 286 0.89 36.37 -11.36
CA LEU A 286 1.75 35.93 -10.26
C LEU A 286 0.99 35.24 -9.12
N TYR A 287 -0.28 35.57 -8.92
CA TYR A 287 -1.06 35.02 -7.80
C TYR A 287 -1.17 33.50 -7.84
N THR A 288 -1.48 32.93 -9.00
CA THR A 288 -1.71 31.49 -9.16
C THR A 288 -0.46 30.65 -8.88
N PRO A 289 0.71 30.93 -9.45
CA PRO A 289 1.96 30.24 -9.15
C PRO A 289 2.35 30.28 -7.67
N ILE A 290 2.22 31.43 -7.03
CA ILE A 290 2.54 31.61 -5.60
C ILE A 290 1.62 30.74 -4.73
N LYS A 291 0.30 30.76 -4.99
CA LYS A 291 -0.69 29.91 -4.30
C LYS A 291 -0.38 28.42 -4.47
N ARG A 292 0.00 27.99 -5.68
CA ARG A 292 0.36 26.59 -5.96
C ARG A 292 1.61 26.15 -5.20
N LEU A 293 2.67 26.95 -5.21
CA LEU A 293 3.90 26.64 -4.45
C LEU A 293 3.64 26.48 -2.95
N THR A 294 2.81 27.33 -2.37
CA THR A 294 2.45 27.23 -0.95
C THR A 294 1.75 25.89 -0.63
N ARG A 295 0.84 25.44 -1.51
CA ARG A 295 0.16 24.15 -1.37
C ARG A 295 1.12 22.98 -1.50
N ILE A 296 2.05 23.03 -2.45
CA ILE A 296 3.04 21.98 -2.69
C ILE A 296 3.91 21.73 -1.45
N VAL A 297 4.35 22.78 -0.77
CA VAL A 297 5.16 22.65 0.47
C VAL A 297 4.41 21.86 1.55
N SER A 298 3.10 22.07 1.68
CA SER A 298 2.28 21.30 2.64
C SER A 298 2.19 19.81 2.25
N ASN A 299 2.00 19.53 0.97
CA ASN A 299 1.84 18.17 0.47
C ASN A 299 3.14 17.33 0.56
N PHE A 300 4.30 17.96 0.44
CA PHE A 300 5.58 17.29 0.66
C PHE A 300 5.73 16.72 2.09
N GLN A 301 5.14 17.36 3.10
CA GLN A 301 5.21 16.84 4.48
C GLN A 301 4.52 15.50 4.62
N GLU A 302 3.37 15.30 3.96
CA GLU A 302 2.65 14.01 3.96
C GLU A 302 3.47 12.92 3.28
N ALA A 303 4.14 13.25 2.18
CA ALA A 303 5.00 12.30 1.48
C ALA A 303 6.26 11.92 2.26
N PHE A 304 6.81 12.80 3.08
CA PHE A 304 7.94 12.46 3.95
C PHE A 304 7.53 11.42 5.00
N VAL A 305 6.38 11.61 5.64
CA VAL A 305 5.84 10.64 6.61
C VAL A 305 5.52 9.30 5.93
N ALA A 306 4.91 9.32 4.74
CA ALA A 306 4.65 8.12 3.95
C ALA A 306 5.95 7.40 3.57
N SER A 307 6.99 8.16 3.17
CA SER A 307 8.31 7.61 2.86
C SER A 307 8.95 6.89 4.05
N ASP A 308 8.85 7.47 5.25
CA ASP A 308 9.44 6.84 6.44
C ASP A 308 8.73 5.51 6.76
N ARG A 309 7.39 5.46 6.66
CA ARG A 309 6.62 4.22 6.85
C ARG A 309 6.95 3.13 5.83
N ILE A 310 7.21 3.50 4.58
CA ILE A 310 7.59 2.54 3.53
C ILE A 310 9.00 2.03 3.77
N HIS A 311 9.95 2.91 4.13
CA HIS A 311 11.33 2.51 4.38
C HIS A 311 11.49 1.69 5.66
N GLU A 312 10.62 1.87 6.66
CA GLU A 312 10.53 0.98 7.82
C GLU A 312 10.35 -0.49 7.40
N ILE A 313 9.60 -0.75 6.32
CA ILE A 313 9.41 -2.10 5.77
C ILE A 313 10.59 -2.49 4.86
N LEU A 314 11.01 -1.60 3.95
CA LEU A 314 12.05 -1.92 2.96
C LEU A 314 13.44 -2.11 3.57
N GLU A 315 13.74 -1.41 4.66
CA GLU A 315 15.02 -1.46 5.37
C GLU A 315 15.01 -2.51 6.50
N ARG A 316 13.85 -3.13 6.78
CA ARG A 316 13.73 -4.18 7.79
C ARG A 316 14.32 -5.48 7.25
N GLU A 317 15.25 -6.05 7.99
CA GLU A 317 15.75 -7.38 7.74
C GLU A 317 14.82 -8.43 8.34
N PRO A 318 14.54 -9.55 7.64
CA PRO A 318 13.78 -10.66 8.21
C PRO A 318 14.45 -11.17 9.49
N ALA A 319 13.66 -11.41 10.53
CA ALA A 319 14.20 -11.94 11.79
C ALA A 319 14.69 -13.38 11.63
N ILE A 320 14.12 -14.14 10.70
CA ILE A 320 14.55 -15.50 10.37
C ILE A 320 15.47 -15.41 9.16
N VAL A 321 16.77 -15.53 9.43
CA VAL A 321 17.81 -15.57 8.39
C VAL A 321 17.81 -16.96 7.74
N ASP A 322 17.89 -17.03 6.41
CA ASP A 322 17.92 -18.32 5.70
C ASP A 322 19.23 -19.07 5.96
N GLY A 323 19.16 -20.40 5.98
CA GLY A 323 20.33 -21.24 6.12
C GLY A 323 21.11 -21.37 4.80
N GLU A 324 22.28 -21.97 4.86
CA GLU A 324 23.14 -22.20 3.69
C GLU A 324 23.06 -23.63 3.16
N LEU A 325 22.62 -24.59 4.00
CA LEU A 325 22.58 -26.01 3.66
C LEU A 325 21.29 -26.36 2.92
N THR A 326 21.41 -26.99 1.77
CA THR A 326 20.27 -27.55 1.04
C THR A 326 20.00 -28.97 1.54
N LEU A 327 18.77 -29.24 1.97
CA LEU A 327 18.35 -30.56 2.45
C LEU A 327 18.07 -31.50 1.25
N ASN A 328 19.09 -32.14 0.74
CA ASN A 328 18.98 -33.07 -0.41
C ASN A 328 18.43 -34.43 0.00
N ASN A 329 18.83 -34.94 1.18
CA ASN A 329 18.44 -36.25 1.67
C ASN A 329 17.00 -36.31 2.19
N ALA A 330 16.48 -37.52 2.31
CA ALA A 330 15.18 -37.74 2.95
C ALA A 330 15.21 -37.30 4.42
N ILE A 331 14.07 -36.85 4.93
CA ILE A 331 13.90 -36.55 6.36
C ILE A 331 13.65 -37.87 7.09
N HIS A 332 14.67 -38.37 7.81
CA HIS A 332 14.57 -39.56 8.63
C HIS A 332 14.17 -39.26 10.07
N THR A 333 14.68 -38.12 10.59
CA THR A 333 14.38 -37.71 11.98
C THR A 333 14.16 -36.22 12.10
N ILE A 334 13.27 -35.85 13.01
CA ILE A 334 13.06 -34.48 13.52
C ILE A 334 13.23 -34.56 15.03
N GLU A 335 14.20 -33.85 15.60
CA GLU A 335 14.52 -33.90 17.02
C GLU A 335 14.49 -32.51 17.64
N PHE A 336 13.74 -32.37 18.74
CA PHE A 336 13.68 -31.18 19.58
C PHE A 336 14.52 -31.43 20.84
N LYS A 337 15.42 -30.51 21.17
CA LYS A 337 16.28 -30.58 22.36
C LYS A 337 16.02 -29.37 23.25
N LYS A 338 15.29 -29.57 24.34
CA LYS A 338 14.94 -28.56 25.35
C LYS A 338 14.41 -27.25 24.72
N VAL A 339 13.47 -27.40 23.78
CA VAL A 339 12.95 -26.29 22.98
C VAL A 339 11.91 -25.47 23.76
N TRP A 340 12.06 -24.16 23.72
CA TRP A 340 11.12 -23.19 24.24
C TRP A 340 10.68 -22.28 23.10
N LEU A 341 9.41 -21.85 23.13
CA LEU A 341 8.90 -20.87 22.20
C LEU A 341 8.06 -19.83 22.95
N ALA A 342 8.38 -18.56 22.78
CA ALA A 342 7.59 -17.44 23.25
C ALA A 342 7.06 -16.62 22.08
N TYR A 343 5.83 -16.15 22.18
CA TYR A 343 5.29 -15.11 21.32
C TYR A 343 5.34 -13.78 22.05
N ALA A 344 5.76 -12.73 21.37
CA ALA A 344 5.71 -11.38 21.91
C ALA A 344 4.29 -10.81 21.70
N LEU A 345 3.53 -10.70 22.79
CA LEU A 345 2.22 -10.09 22.87
C LEU A 345 2.31 -8.86 23.79
N ASP A 346 1.89 -7.68 23.30
CA ASP A 346 1.85 -6.42 24.08
C ASP A 346 3.16 -6.10 24.81
N ASN A 347 4.31 -6.28 24.13
CA ASN A 347 5.67 -6.11 24.69
C ASN A 347 6.02 -7.06 25.86
N GLN A 348 5.27 -8.16 26.04
CA GLN A 348 5.60 -9.22 27.00
C GLN A 348 5.84 -10.54 26.27
N GLU A 349 6.87 -11.26 26.66
CA GLU A 349 7.13 -12.62 26.18
C GLU A 349 6.22 -13.61 26.89
N ARG A 350 5.34 -14.28 26.15
CA ARG A 350 4.52 -15.37 26.66
C ARG A 350 5.01 -16.69 26.12
N TYR A 351 5.58 -17.52 27.00
CA TYR A 351 6.01 -18.86 26.64
C TYR A 351 4.80 -19.76 26.34
N VAL A 352 4.76 -20.31 25.14
CA VAL A 352 3.72 -21.23 24.65
C VAL A 352 4.22 -22.66 24.60
N LEU A 353 5.54 -22.85 24.43
CA LEU A 353 6.21 -24.14 24.58
C LEU A 353 7.35 -24.00 25.60
N SER A 354 7.52 -24.99 26.47
CA SER A 354 8.50 -24.98 27.54
C SER A 354 9.14 -26.34 27.72
N ASP A 355 10.47 -26.41 27.52
CA ASP A 355 11.32 -27.61 27.71
C ASP A 355 10.85 -28.83 26.92
N ILE A 356 10.57 -28.62 25.62
CA ILE A 356 10.16 -29.70 24.72
C ILE A 356 11.38 -30.49 24.27
N SER A 357 11.42 -31.76 24.64
CA SER A 357 12.42 -32.74 24.19
C SER A 357 11.70 -33.93 23.57
N LEU A 358 11.78 -34.06 22.24
CA LEU A 358 10.95 -35.00 21.47
C LEU A 358 11.68 -35.40 20.18
N LYS A 359 11.54 -36.67 19.80
CA LYS A 359 12.09 -37.18 18.54
C LYS A 359 11.02 -37.89 17.73
N PHE A 360 10.88 -37.48 16.48
CA PHE A 360 10.04 -38.10 15.46
C PHE A 360 10.90 -38.86 14.47
N GLN A 361 10.40 -39.98 13.96
CA GLN A 361 11.12 -40.83 13.03
C GLN A 361 10.28 -41.13 11.77
N GLN A 362 10.96 -41.33 10.67
CA GLN A 362 10.35 -41.81 9.43
C GLN A 362 9.58 -43.14 9.68
N ASN A 363 8.52 -43.36 8.92
CA ASN A 363 7.60 -44.48 9.08
C ASN A 363 6.76 -44.47 10.37
N GLU A 364 6.73 -43.37 11.11
CA GLU A 364 5.82 -43.18 12.23
C GLU A 364 4.58 -42.40 11.81
N ILE A 365 3.45 -42.71 12.43
CA ILE A 365 2.25 -41.87 12.50
C ILE A 365 2.15 -41.38 13.94
N ILE A 366 2.30 -40.11 14.14
CA ILE A 366 2.34 -39.48 15.45
C ILE A 366 1.06 -38.70 15.71
N ALA A 367 0.38 -39.01 16.79
CA ALA A 367 -0.77 -38.22 17.25
C ALA A 367 -0.34 -37.18 18.27
N LEU A 368 -0.51 -35.90 17.95
CA LEU A 368 -0.36 -34.79 18.90
C LEU A 368 -1.70 -34.52 19.59
N LYS A 369 -1.77 -34.83 20.89
CA LYS A 369 -2.95 -34.66 21.75
C LYS A 369 -2.78 -33.43 22.67
N GLY A 370 -3.88 -32.86 23.12
CA GLY A 370 -3.89 -31.77 24.09
C GLY A 370 -5.09 -30.85 23.89
N GLU A 371 -5.39 -30.05 24.90
CA GLU A 371 -6.48 -29.07 24.84
C GLU A 371 -6.19 -27.95 23.82
N SER A 372 -7.23 -27.17 23.50
CA SER A 372 -7.03 -25.97 22.68
C SER A 372 -6.07 -25.01 23.39
N GLY A 373 -5.09 -24.47 22.68
CA GLY A 373 -4.06 -23.59 23.27
C GLY A 373 -2.90 -24.33 23.98
N SER A 374 -2.83 -25.67 23.95
CA SER A 374 -1.70 -26.42 24.56
C SER A 374 -0.36 -26.32 23.83
N GLY A 375 -0.30 -25.69 22.63
CA GLY A 375 0.94 -25.49 21.89
C GLY A 375 1.13 -26.41 20.68
N LYS A 376 0.14 -27.22 20.28
CA LYS A 376 0.23 -28.16 19.13
C LYS A 376 0.60 -27.47 17.81
N SER A 377 -0.14 -26.43 17.44
CA SER A 377 0.11 -25.67 16.21
C SER A 377 1.44 -24.89 16.30
N SER A 378 1.87 -24.49 17.49
CA SER A 378 3.18 -23.86 17.72
C SER A 378 4.34 -24.83 17.47
N LEU A 379 4.17 -26.09 17.84
CA LEU A 379 5.15 -27.15 17.52
C LEU A 379 5.26 -27.35 16.00
N VAL A 380 4.13 -27.38 15.29
CA VAL A 380 4.09 -27.46 13.81
C VAL A 380 4.76 -26.24 13.18
N ASN A 381 4.50 -25.04 13.68
CA ASN A 381 5.12 -23.81 13.18
C ASN A 381 6.66 -23.83 13.30
N LEU A 382 7.21 -24.45 14.35
CA LEU A 382 8.64 -24.66 14.50
C LEU A 382 9.20 -25.67 13.48
N ILE A 383 8.49 -26.76 13.19
CA ILE A 383 8.89 -27.74 12.17
C ILE A 383 8.94 -27.07 10.78
N LEU A 384 8.01 -26.16 10.49
CA LEU A 384 7.96 -25.41 9.24
C LEU A 384 8.95 -24.23 9.20
N ARG A 385 9.63 -23.98 10.31
CA ARG A 385 10.49 -22.81 10.50
C ARG A 385 9.76 -21.51 10.13
N LEU A 386 8.49 -21.38 10.55
CA LEU A 386 7.72 -20.12 10.51
C LEU A 386 8.06 -19.25 11.72
N TYR A 387 8.60 -19.86 12.76
CA TYR A 387 9.17 -19.26 13.96
C TYR A 387 10.46 -20.01 14.32
N GLU A 388 11.35 -19.34 15.03
CA GLU A 388 12.53 -19.96 15.61
C GLU A 388 12.35 -20.18 17.11
N PRO A 389 12.99 -21.20 17.70
CA PRO A 389 12.91 -21.44 19.13
C PRO A 389 13.54 -20.28 19.91
N SER A 390 12.88 -19.86 21.00
CA SER A 390 13.44 -18.85 21.91
C SER A 390 14.63 -19.40 22.71
N LYS A 391 14.64 -20.73 22.98
CA LYS A 391 15.74 -21.48 23.62
C LYS A 391 15.69 -22.94 23.14
N GLY A 392 16.83 -23.62 23.22
CA GLY A 392 16.97 -25.01 22.75
C GLY A 392 17.26 -25.07 21.26
N GLU A 393 17.28 -26.27 20.69
CA GLU A 393 17.68 -26.52 19.31
C GLU A 393 16.75 -27.56 18.66
N ILE A 394 16.56 -27.41 17.36
CA ILE A 394 15.80 -28.37 16.54
C ILE A 394 16.74 -28.93 15.48
N PHE A 395 16.72 -30.24 15.30
CA PHE A 395 17.54 -30.94 14.34
C PHE A 395 16.70 -31.70 13.32
N ILE A 396 17.13 -31.67 12.07
CA ILE A 396 16.62 -32.48 10.96
C ILE A 396 17.79 -33.36 10.50
N ASN A 397 17.67 -34.68 10.66
CA ASN A 397 18.77 -35.61 10.33
C ASN A 397 20.10 -35.16 10.94
N ASP A 398 20.16 -34.83 12.21
CA ASP A 398 21.31 -34.33 12.94
C ASP A 398 21.87 -32.96 12.50
N GLN A 399 21.24 -32.29 11.53
CA GLN A 399 21.57 -30.92 11.13
C GLN A 399 20.65 -29.92 11.86
N LYS A 400 21.20 -28.82 12.37
CA LYS A 400 20.37 -27.75 12.97
C LYS A 400 19.44 -27.17 11.94
N ILE A 401 18.16 -27.01 12.29
CA ILE A 401 17.15 -26.48 11.38
C ILE A 401 17.48 -25.07 10.88
N GLU A 402 18.19 -24.28 11.69
CA GLU A 402 18.63 -22.92 11.35
C GLU A 402 19.67 -22.89 10.21
N SER A 403 20.48 -23.95 10.08
CA SER A 403 21.48 -24.05 9.01
C SER A 403 20.89 -24.48 7.66
N ILE A 404 19.66 -24.99 7.63
CA ILE A 404 19.00 -25.51 6.43
C ILE A 404 18.23 -24.39 5.73
N THR A 405 18.28 -24.31 4.38
CA THR A 405 17.48 -23.34 3.65
C THR A 405 15.98 -23.61 3.84
N GLN A 406 15.20 -22.56 4.15
CA GLN A 406 13.75 -22.67 4.37
C GLN A 406 13.04 -23.31 3.18
N ARG A 407 13.50 -23.02 1.96
CA ARG A 407 12.96 -23.58 0.73
C ARG A 407 13.11 -25.10 0.71
N SER A 408 14.33 -25.63 0.86
CA SER A 408 14.58 -27.08 0.81
C SER A 408 13.88 -27.84 1.94
N LEU A 409 13.78 -27.25 3.13
CA LEU A 409 13.01 -27.78 4.25
C LEU A 409 11.52 -27.85 3.90
N ARG A 410 10.93 -26.73 3.47
CA ARG A 410 9.50 -26.65 3.18
C ARG A 410 9.09 -27.46 1.94
N GLU A 411 9.96 -27.67 0.98
CA GLU A 411 9.72 -28.58 -0.14
C GLU A 411 9.42 -30.01 0.32
N LYS A 412 10.02 -30.45 1.42
CA LYS A 412 9.87 -31.81 1.97
C LYS A 412 8.75 -31.95 3.01
N ILE A 413 8.06 -30.87 3.36
CA ILE A 413 6.98 -30.86 4.36
C ILE A 413 5.70 -30.36 3.72
N SER A 414 4.58 -31.04 3.94
CA SER A 414 3.26 -30.58 3.53
C SER A 414 2.32 -30.53 4.72
N VAL A 415 1.43 -29.53 4.73
CA VAL A 415 0.51 -29.29 5.84
C VAL A 415 -0.90 -29.07 5.34
N VAL A 416 -1.85 -29.79 5.90
CA VAL A 416 -3.27 -29.46 5.83
C VAL A 416 -3.63 -28.77 7.14
N THR A 417 -3.85 -27.46 7.07
CA THR A 417 -4.16 -26.63 8.24
C THR A 417 -5.63 -26.71 8.62
N GLN A 418 -5.97 -26.49 9.88
CA GLN A 418 -7.35 -26.42 10.38
C GLN A 418 -8.19 -25.40 9.57
N ARG A 419 -7.66 -24.24 9.31
CA ARG A 419 -8.26 -23.25 8.40
C ARG A 419 -7.71 -23.46 6.99
N VAL A 420 -8.51 -24.03 6.13
CA VAL A 420 -8.14 -24.30 4.73
C VAL A 420 -8.07 -22.99 3.93
N PHE A 421 -6.96 -22.81 3.21
CA PHE A 421 -6.77 -21.70 2.29
C PHE A 421 -7.05 -22.15 0.85
N ILE A 422 -8.02 -21.50 0.22
CA ILE A 422 -8.33 -21.65 -1.20
C ILE A 422 -8.03 -20.32 -1.88
N PHE A 423 -7.26 -20.37 -2.96
CA PHE A 423 -6.93 -19.21 -3.77
C PHE A 423 -7.95 -19.03 -4.88
N ASN A 424 -8.18 -17.80 -5.29
CA ASN A 424 -8.96 -17.51 -6.49
C ASN A 424 -8.19 -18.02 -7.73
N GLY A 425 -8.68 -19.10 -8.32
CA GLY A 425 -8.05 -19.81 -9.43
C GLY A 425 -8.71 -21.16 -9.65
N SER A 426 -8.26 -21.92 -10.64
CA SER A 426 -8.83 -23.24 -10.94
C SER A 426 -8.56 -24.26 -9.82
N VAL A 427 -9.32 -25.37 -9.83
CA VAL A 427 -9.03 -26.51 -8.93
C VAL A 427 -7.61 -27.02 -9.19
N ALA A 428 -7.18 -27.09 -10.46
CA ALA A 428 -5.83 -27.52 -10.84
C ALA A 428 -4.76 -26.61 -10.23
N GLU A 429 -4.89 -25.28 -10.36
CA GLU A 429 -3.98 -24.30 -9.76
C GLU A 429 -3.96 -24.40 -8.23
N ASN A 430 -5.10 -24.69 -7.60
CA ASN A 430 -5.19 -24.87 -6.17
C ASN A 430 -4.52 -26.15 -5.69
N VAL A 431 -4.65 -27.26 -6.42
CA VAL A 431 -4.01 -28.54 -6.06
C VAL A 431 -2.49 -28.50 -6.32
N ALA A 432 -2.06 -27.97 -7.46
CA ALA A 432 -0.66 -27.86 -7.86
C ALA A 432 0.03 -26.56 -7.35
N TYR A 433 -0.54 -25.90 -6.33
CA TYR A 433 -0.08 -24.57 -5.89
C TYR A 433 1.44 -24.51 -5.64
N GLY A 434 2.13 -23.66 -6.41
CA GLY A 434 3.58 -23.51 -6.36
C GLY A 434 4.39 -24.58 -7.10
N LEU A 435 3.72 -25.48 -7.84
CA LEU A 435 4.31 -26.56 -8.63
C LEU A 435 3.78 -26.53 -10.06
N GLU A 436 4.43 -27.26 -10.97
CA GLU A 436 3.92 -27.44 -12.33
C GLU A 436 2.62 -28.26 -12.34
N ILE A 437 1.70 -27.92 -13.24
CA ILE A 437 0.41 -28.58 -13.36
C ILE A 437 0.56 -29.88 -14.17
N ASP A 438 0.30 -31.01 -13.53
CA ASP A 438 0.18 -32.34 -14.15
C ASP A 438 -1.24 -32.86 -13.90
N GLU A 439 -2.08 -32.84 -14.95
CA GLU A 439 -3.49 -33.22 -14.86
C GLU A 439 -3.69 -34.65 -14.39
N VAL A 440 -2.82 -35.60 -14.79
CA VAL A 440 -2.94 -37.01 -14.41
C VAL A 440 -2.71 -37.14 -12.92
N LYS A 441 -1.61 -36.57 -12.42
CA LYS A 441 -1.27 -36.55 -11.00
C LYS A 441 -2.30 -35.79 -10.16
N ILE A 442 -2.86 -34.68 -10.68
CA ILE A 442 -3.95 -33.95 -10.00
C ILE A 442 -5.17 -34.86 -9.82
N LYS A 443 -5.63 -35.53 -10.87
CA LYS A 443 -6.79 -36.44 -10.79
C LYS A 443 -6.54 -37.59 -9.81
N GLU A 444 -5.35 -38.17 -9.79
CA GLU A 444 -4.98 -39.20 -8.81
C GLU A 444 -5.03 -38.66 -7.37
N CYS A 445 -4.49 -37.48 -7.13
CA CYS A 445 -4.51 -36.86 -5.81
C CYS A 445 -5.93 -36.48 -5.38
N LEU A 446 -6.74 -35.95 -6.29
CA LEU A 446 -8.17 -35.67 -6.04
C LEU A 446 -8.93 -36.96 -5.70
N LYS A 447 -8.65 -38.07 -6.39
CA LYS A 447 -9.25 -39.38 -6.10
C LYS A 447 -8.86 -39.86 -4.70
N LYS A 448 -7.59 -39.85 -4.35
CA LYS A 448 -7.10 -40.21 -2.99
C LYS A 448 -7.68 -39.31 -1.90
N ALA A 449 -7.94 -38.05 -2.20
CA ALA A 449 -8.57 -37.08 -1.28
C ALA A 449 -10.11 -37.16 -1.29
N GLN A 450 -10.72 -38.13 -2.03
CA GLN A 450 -12.18 -38.24 -2.21
C GLN A 450 -12.82 -36.94 -2.77
N ALA A 451 -12.07 -36.22 -3.61
CA ALA A 451 -12.50 -34.95 -4.18
C ALA A 451 -12.88 -35.04 -5.65
N LEU A 452 -12.47 -36.10 -6.37
CA LEU A 452 -12.64 -36.23 -7.82
C LEU A 452 -14.11 -36.17 -8.25
N ASP A 453 -14.99 -36.91 -7.56
CA ASP A 453 -16.42 -37.03 -7.93
C ASP A 453 -17.16 -35.68 -7.92
N PHE A 454 -16.89 -34.82 -6.97
CA PHE A 454 -17.53 -33.48 -6.94
C PHE A 454 -16.86 -32.52 -7.90
N VAL A 455 -15.54 -32.65 -8.14
CA VAL A 455 -14.81 -31.80 -9.09
C VAL A 455 -15.26 -32.11 -10.53
N GLU A 456 -15.44 -33.36 -10.89
CA GLU A 456 -15.95 -33.75 -12.22
C GLU A 456 -17.39 -33.28 -12.48
N LYS A 457 -18.19 -33.08 -11.42
CA LYS A 457 -19.54 -32.49 -11.51
C LYS A 457 -19.53 -30.98 -11.67
N MET A 458 -18.38 -30.30 -11.51
CA MET A 458 -18.27 -28.88 -11.78
C MET A 458 -18.28 -28.61 -13.30
N PRO A 459 -18.72 -27.43 -13.74
CA PRO A 459 -18.91 -27.13 -15.18
C PRO A 459 -17.67 -27.37 -16.06
N HIS A 460 -16.47 -27.20 -15.49
CA HIS A 460 -15.18 -27.33 -16.20
C HIS A 460 -14.23 -28.33 -15.51
N GLY A 461 -14.74 -29.24 -14.66
CA GLY A 461 -13.91 -30.21 -13.95
C GLY A 461 -12.77 -29.56 -13.16
N ILE A 462 -11.53 -30.02 -13.39
CA ILE A 462 -10.32 -29.44 -12.72
C ILE A 462 -10.00 -27.99 -13.10
N GLU A 463 -10.52 -27.52 -14.24
CA GLU A 463 -10.36 -26.11 -14.67
C GLU A 463 -11.45 -25.19 -14.12
N SER A 464 -12.39 -25.71 -13.31
CA SER A 464 -13.40 -24.89 -12.66
C SER A 464 -12.76 -23.91 -11.69
N VAL A 465 -13.12 -22.62 -11.83
CA VAL A 465 -12.60 -21.53 -10.99
C VAL A 465 -13.26 -21.57 -9.62
N LEU A 466 -12.44 -21.48 -8.59
CA LEU A 466 -12.87 -21.38 -7.21
C LEU A 466 -12.90 -19.91 -6.80
N ASP A 467 -13.97 -19.49 -6.11
CA ASP A 467 -14.10 -18.14 -5.60
C ASP A 467 -13.12 -17.87 -4.45
N GLU A 468 -12.97 -16.59 -4.11
CA GLU A 468 -12.12 -16.16 -3.02
C GLU A 468 -12.47 -16.91 -1.71
N PHE A 469 -11.46 -17.48 -1.05
CA PHE A 469 -11.59 -18.35 0.12
C PHE A 469 -12.44 -19.61 -0.10
N GLY A 470 -12.74 -19.99 -1.36
CA GLY A 470 -13.59 -21.13 -1.69
C GLY A 470 -15.05 -20.92 -1.25
N ALA A 471 -15.58 -19.70 -1.40
CA ALA A 471 -16.95 -19.36 -0.99
C ALA A 471 -18.01 -20.23 -1.69
N ASN A 472 -17.72 -20.70 -2.90
CA ASN A 472 -18.55 -21.61 -3.69
C ASN A 472 -18.39 -23.12 -3.32
N LEU A 473 -17.62 -23.43 -2.26
CA LEU A 473 -17.39 -24.79 -1.79
C LEU A 473 -17.93 -25.01 -0.37
N SER A 474 -18.42 -26.21 -0.08
CA SER A 474 -18.69 -26.61 1.31
C SER A 474 -17.39 -26.75 2.11
N GLY A 475 -17.47 -26.74 3.44
CA GLY A 475 -16.31 -26.94 4.33
C GLY A 475 -15.55 -28.24 4.02
N GLY A 476 -16.27 -29.35 3.84
CA GLY A 476 -15.68 -30.63 3.49
C GLY A 476 -15.06 -30.67 2.08
N GLN A 477 -15.62 -29.94 1.11
CA GLN A 477 -15.04 -29.83 -0.23
C GLN A 477 -13.71 -29.05 -0.19
N ARG A 478 -13.67 -27.92 0.53
CA ARG A 478 -12.42 -27.17 0.74
C ARG A 478 -11.34 -28.05 1.38
N GLN A 479 -11.71 -28.81 2.40
CA GLN A 479 -10.80 -29.69 3.12
C GLN A 479 -10.21 -30.78 2.22
N ARG A 480 -11.05 -31.43 1.38
CA ARG A 480 -10.62 -32.43 0.41
C ARG A 480 -9.67 -31.86 -0.66
N ILE A 481 -9.88 -30.65 -1.15
CA ILE A 481 -8.94 -29.98 -2.05
C ILE A 481 -7.60 -29.71 -1.34
N ALA A 482 -7.61 -29.28 -0.07
CA ALA A 482 -6.39 -29.08 0.69
C ALA A 482 -5.61 -30.38 0.93
N ILE A 483 -6.33 -31.48 1.15
CA ILE A 483 -5.71 -32.82 1.24
C ILE A 483 -5.09 -33.20 -0.12
N ALA A 484 -5.82 -33.01 -1.25
CA ALA A 484 -5.28 -33.27 -2.58
C ALA A 484 -4.01 -32.44 -2.86
N ARG A 485 -3.98 -31.15 -2.48
CA ARG A 485 -2.79 -30.28 -2.54
C ARG A 485 -1.61 -30.85 -1.74
N ALA A 486 -1.88 -31.33 -0.53
CA ALA A 486 -0.86 -31.91 0.32
C ALA A 486 -0.27 -33.20 -0.27
N LEU A 487 -1.11 -34.02 -0.90
CA LEU A 487 -0.70 -35.25 -1.60
C LEU A 487 0.07 -34.97 -2.89
N TYR A 488 -0.36 -33.94 -3.65
CA TYR A 488 0.26 -33.56 -4.91
C TYR A 488 1.73 -33.16 -4.75
N LYS A 489 2.07 -32.49 -3.64
CA LYS A 489 3.42 -32.08 -3.28
C LYS A 489 4.37 -33.26 -3.06
N ASP A 490 3.86 -34.43 -2.74
CA ASP A 490 4.60 -35.67 -2.51
C ASP A 490 5.70 -35.54 -1.41
N ALA A 491 5.35 -34.81 -0.37
CA ALA A 491 6.27 -34.48 0.71
C ALA A 491 6.57 -35.68 1.63
N GLN A 492 7.76 -35.68 2.24
CA GLN A 492 8.22 -36.73 3.15
C GLN A 492 7.64 -36.60 4.56
N VAL A 493 7.28 -35.40 4.95
CA VAL A 493 6.58 -35.11 6.20
C VAL A 493 5.19 -34.56 5.86
N LEU A 494 4.15 -35.25 6.34
CA LEU A 494 2.76 -34.85 6.17
C LEU A 494 2.19 -34.47 7.53
N ILE A 495 1.63 -33.28 7.63
CA ILE A 495 1.03 -32.77 8.87
C ILE A 495 -0.45 -32.50 8.58
N PHE A 496 -1.31 -33.12 9.37
CA PHE A 496 -2.76 -32.96 9.28
C PHE A 496 -3.25 -32.31 10.58
N ASP A 497 -3.58 -31.03 10.52
CA ASP A 497 -4.08 -30.25 11.66
C ASP A 497 -5.62 -30.15 11.54
N GLU A 498 -6.33 -31.01 12.28
CA GLU A 498 -7.79 -31.16 12.25
C GLU A 498 -8.37 -31.37 10.83
N ALA A 499 -7.59 -32.03 9.97
CA ALA A 499 -7.88 -32.13 8.53
C ALA A 499 -9.10 -33.00 8.17
N THR A 500 -9.77 -33.64 9.12
CA THR A 500 -10.96 -34.45 8.90
C THR A 500 -12.21 -33.94 9.60
N SER A 501 -12.12 -32.83 10.34
CA SER A 501 -13.20 -32.33 11.21
C SER A 501 -14.47 -31.88 10.48
N ALA A 502 -14.36 -31.48 9.21
CA ALA A 502 -15.49 -31.04 8.38
C ALA A 502 -16.00 -32.13 7.39
N LEU A 503 -15.47 -33.37 7.48
CA LEU A 503 -15.85 -34.49 6.61
C LEU A 503 -16.97 -35.28 7.25
N ASP A 504 -17.83 -35.88 6.39
CA ASP A 504 -18.78 -36.90 6.79
C ASP A 504 -18.06 -38.23 7.09
N ASN A 505 -18.69 -39.09 7.88
CA ASN A 505 -18.09 -40.33 8.39
C ASN A 505 -17.50 -41.23 7.28
N ASN A 506 -18.20 -41.36 6.15
CA ASN A 506 -17.74 -42.23 5.05
C ASN A 506 -16.52 -41.65 4.35
N THR A 507 -16.52 -40.35 4.08
CA THR A 507 -15.38 -39.64 3.48
C THR A 507 -14.19 -39.61 4.45
N GLU A 508 -14.43 -39.40 5.75
CA GLU A 508 -13.40 -39.46 6.78
C GLU A 508 -12.69 -40.82 6.79
N GLU A 509 -13.45 -41.95 6.74
CA GLU A 509 -12.86 -43.29 6.76
C GLU A 509 -11.99 -43.54 5.52
N SER A 510 -12.46 -43.12 4.35
CA SER A 510 -11.70 -43.25 3.10
C SER A 510 -10.41 -42.42 3.11
N VAL A 511 -10.46 -41.22 3.66
CA VAL A 511 -9.25 -40.35 3.82
C VAL A 511 -8.28 -40.98 4.83
N LYS A 512 -8.77 -41.57 5.93
CA LYS A 512 -7.93 -42.29 6.89
C LYS A 512 -7.21 -43.45 6.26
N GLN A 513 -7.90 -44.25 5.42
CA GLN A 513 -7.28 -45.34 4.68
C GLN A 513 -6.18 -44.82 3.75
N SER A 514 -6.42 -43.70 3.03
CA SER A 514 -5.41 -43.06 2.20
C SER A 514 -4.20 -42.59 3.03
N ILE A 515 -4.39 -42.07 4.24
CA ILE A 515 -3.31 -41.67 5.15
C ILE A 515 -2.48 -42.90 5.58
N LEU A 516 -3.09 -44.03 5.89
CA LEU A 516 -2.38 -45.25 6.25
C LEU A 516 -1.50 -45.79 5.12
N GLU A 517 -1.99 -45.75 3.89
CA GLU A 517 -1.23 -46.17 2.70
C GLU A 517 0.01 -45.30 2.46
N LEU A 518 -0.04 -44.01 2.87
CA LEU A 518 1.03 -43.07 2.71
C LEU A 518 2.16 -43.20 3.77
N LYS A 519 2.01 -44.08 4.76
CA LYS A 519 2.99 -44.23 5.89
C LYS A 519 4.38 -44.64 5.42
N GLN A 520 4.48 -45.44 4.34
CA GLN A 520 5.78 -45.93 3.87
C GLN A 520 6.69 -44.76 3.43
N ASN A 521 7.92 -44.73 3.96
CA ASN A 521 8.93 -43.72 3.69
C ASN A 521 8.52 -42.30 4.07
N ARG A 522 7.51 -42.09 4.92
CA ARG A 522 7.08 -40.78 5.38
C ARG A 522 6.90 -40.72 6.89
N LEU A 523 6.99 -39.51 7.41
CA LEU A 523 6.60 -39.15 8.76
C LEU A 523 5.21 -38.46 8.68
N ILE A 524 4.23 -38.96 9.43
CA ILE A 524 2.90 -38.39 9.47
C ILE A 524 2.61 -37.86 10.86
N ILE A 525 2.19 -36.60 10.96
CA ILE A 525 1.80 -35.96 12.22
C ILE A 525 0.31 -35.64 12.15
N LEU A 526 -0.47 -36.19 13.07
CA LEU A 526 -1.90 -36.00 13.17
C LEU A 526 -2.24 -35.17 14.40
N ILE A 527 -2.89 -34.04 14.20
CA ILE A 527 -3.52 -33.25 15.26
C ILE A 527 -5.03 -33.44 15.09
N SER A 528 -5.67 -34.12 16.04
CA SER A 528 -7.11 -34.36 16.00
C SER A 528 -7.69 -34.49 17.39
N HIS A 529 -8.96 -34.12 17.51
CA HIS A 529 -9.77 -34.40 18.70
C HIS A 529 -10.64 -35.65 18.50
N ASN A 530 -10.68 -36.22 17.28
CA ASN A 530 -11.46 -37.41 16.97
C ASN A 530 -10.71 -38.69 17.40
N PRO A 531 -11.27 -39.49 18.34
CA PRO A 531 -10.62 -40.71 18.81
C PRO A 531 -10.34 -41.73 17.70
N SER A 532 -11.17 -41.79 16.64
CA SER A 532 -10.98 -42.70 15.52
C SER A 532 -9.75 -42.37 14.69
N THR A 533 -9.48 -41.07 14.43
CA THR A 533 -8.28 -40.62 13.74
C THR A 533 -7.02 -40.84 14.59
N LEU A 534 -7.12 -40.64 15.90
CA LEU A 534 -6.00 -40.88 16.83
C LEU A 534 -5.58 -42.36 16.94
N LYS A 535 -6.49 -43.33 16.63
CA LYS A 535 -6.14 -44.75 16.61
C LYS A 535 -5.22 -45.17 15.47
N LEU A 536 -5.05 -44.33 14.44
CA LEU A 536 -4.11 -44.58 13.35
C LEU A 536 -2.64 -44.40 13.79
N ALA A 537 -2.42 -43.69 14.88
CA ALA A 537 -1.08 -43.34 15.32
C ALA A 537 -0.33 -44.52 15.92
N THR A 538 0.97 -44.59 15.59
CA THR A 538 1.93 -45.52 16.17
C THR A 538 2.55 -44.99 17.44
N LYS A 539 2.56 -43.66 17.60
CA LYS A 539 3.09 -42.96 18.77
C LYS A 539 2.13 -41.83 19.18
N HIS A 540 1.93 -41.65 20.47
CA HIS A 540 1.08 -40.58 21.02
C HIS A 540 1.91 -39.60 21.82
N VAL A 541 1.78 -38.31 21.52
CA VAL A 541 2.44 -37.22 22.21
C VAL A 541 1.38 -36.32 22.81
N LYS A 542 1.40 -36.13 24.13
CA LYS A 542 0.43 -35.28 24.84
C LYS A 542 1.10 -33.99 25.31
N LEU A 543 0.50 -32.86 24.91
CA LEU A 543 0.91 -31.53 25.33
C LEU A 543 -0.14 -30.93 26.27
N GLU A 544 0.30 -30.45 27.44
CA GLU A 544 -0.51 -29.68 28.37
C GLU A 544 0.26 -28.43 28.81
N HIS A 545 -0.38 -27.29 28.73
CA HIS A 545 0.22 -25.99 29.08
C HIS A 545 1.62 -25.76 28.50
N GLY A 546 1.84 -26.20 27.27
CA GLY A 546 3.12 -26.04 26.57
C GLY A 546 4.22 -26.99 26.99
N ARG A 547 3.93 -28.07 27.73
CA ARG A 547 4.88 -29.10 28.18
C ARG A 547 4.47 -30.48 27.69
N LEU A 548 5.46 -31.34 27.51
CA LEU A 548 5.23 -32.76 27.26
C LEU A 548 4.85 -33.46 28.57
N ILE A 549 3.77 -34.24 28.53
CA ILE A 549 3.32 -35.05 29.68
C ILE A 549 3.53 -36.53 29.39
N GLU A 550 3.33 -36.95 28.14
CA GLU A 550 3.41 -38.35 27.72
C GLU A 550 4.00 -38.42 26.30
N CYS A 551 4.90 -39.41 26.03
CA CYS A 551 5.48 -39.70 24.72
C CYS A 551 5.30 -41.15 24.34
#